data_8320a6f7f826fb913f87f2d3130e8b08
#
_entry.id   8320a6f7f826fb913f87f2d3130e8b08
#
_cell.length_a   1.000
_cell.length_b   1.000
_cell.length_c   1.000
_cell.angle_alpha   90.00
_cell.angle_beta   90.00
_cell.angle_gamma   90.00
#
_symmetry.space_group_name_H-M   'P 1'
#
loop_
_entity.id
_entity.type
_entity.pdbx_description
1 polymer ?
#
loop_
_entity_poly.entity_id
_entity_poly.type
_entity_poly.pdbx_seq_one_letter_code
_entity_poly.pdbx_strand_id
1 'polypeptide(L)'
;MSDTDFQDDDAEGAEPEMLTLPLDAWHRARGGRMVPFAGYHMPVQYEGIVAEHVWTRTSAGLFDVSHMGQLLLSGPGLDAAVEAVLPIDLSTLTLGQQRYSLLLDENGGVLDDLMVSRWPEHLYLVVNGATKWHDIGHL
;
A
#
# COMPACT_ATOMS: atom_id res chain seq x y z
N MET A 1 29.19 50.30 -6.38
CA MET A 1 28.84 49.54 -5.20
C MET A 1 27.34 49.49 -5.20
N SER A 2 26.80 48.43 -5.75
CA SER A 2 25.36 48.19 -5.78
C SER A 2 25.16 46.84 -5.08
N ASP A 3 24.55 46.91 -3.88
CA ASP A 3 24.10 45.78 -3.12
C ASP A 3 22.96 45.14 -3.89
N THR A 4 23.16 43.89 -4.31
CA THR A 4 22.11 43.03 -4.83
C THR A 4 21.57 42.26 -3.64
N ASP A 5 20.42 42.70 -3.11
CA ASP A 5 19.61 41.95 -2.17
C ASP A 5 19.20 40.63 -2.83
N PHE A 6 19.78 39.51 -2.35
CA PHE A 6 19.23 38.19 -2.56
C PHE A 6 18.03 38.05 -1.63
N GLN A 7 16.85 38.18 -2.19
CA GLN A 7 15.63 37.68 -1.54
C GLN A 7 15.69 36.16 -1.60
N ASP A 8 15.89 35.53 -0.45
CA ASP A 8 15.56 34.12 -0.24
C ASP A 8 14.04 33.98 -0.37
N ASP A 9 13.59 33.52 -1.53
CA ASP A 9 12.23 32.98 -1.69
C ASP A 9 12.17 31.69 -0.88
N ASP A 10 11.80 31.81 0.39
CA ASP A 10 11.32 30.71 1.22
C ASP A 10 10.01 30.19 0.58
N ALA A 11 10.15 29.32 -0.42
CA ALA A 11 9.05 28.46 -0.83
C ALA A 11 8.78 27.50 0.33
N GLU A 12 7.94 27.94 1.29
CA GLU A 12 7.30 27.06 2.25
C GLU A 12 6.61 25.95 1.45
N GLY A 13 7.28 24.80 1.33
CA GLY A 13 6.73 23.61 0.71
C GLY A 13 5.48 23.23 1.49
N ALA A 14 4.31 23.43 0.87
CA ALA A 14 3.05 22.96 1.45
C ALA A 14 3.21 21.48 1.78
N GLU A 15 3.02 21.12 3.04
CA GLU A 15 3.01 19.71 3.44
C GLU A 15 1.99 18.96 2.57
N PRO A 16 2.33 17.78 2.04
CA PRO A 16 1.43 17.03 1.18
C PRO A 16 0.11 16.77 1.90
N GLU A 17 -1.00 17.10 1.25
CA GLU A 17 -2.34 16.92 1.82
C GLU A 17 -2.55 15.44 2.17
N MET A 18 -2.79 15.16 3.46
CA MET A 18 -3.01 13.82 3.97
C MET A 18 -4.38 13.31 3.54
N LEU A 19 -4.42 12.14 2.94
CA LEU A 19 -5.65 11.47 2.56
C LEU A 19 -6.36 10.86 3.78
N THR A 20 -7.65 10.63 3.65
CA THR A 20 -8.47 9.95 4.67
C THR A 20 -8.93 8.60 4.17
N LEU A 21 -9.12 7.65 5.09
CA LEU A 21 -9.69 6.34 4.80
C LEU A 21 -11.21 6.44 4.58
N PRO A 22 -11.84 5.51 3.86
CA PRO A 22 -13.29 5.43 3.75
C PRO A 22 -14.00 5.36 5.13
N LEU A 23 -13.37 4.75 6.13
CA LEU A 23 -13.88 4.62 7.49
C LEU A 23 -13.35 5.66 8.49
N ASP A 24 -12.69 6.73 8.04
CA ASP A 24 -12.07 7.74 8.93
C ASP A 24 -13.02 8.27 10.01
N ALA A 25 -14.23 8.68 9.62
CA ALA A 25 -15.22 9.17 10.56
C ALA A 25 -15.65 8.09 11.59
N TRP A 26 -15.72 6.84 11.16
CA TRP A 26 -16.03 5.69 12.02
C TRP A 26 -14.91 5.44 13.05
N HIS A 27 -13.65 5.50 12.62
CA HIS A 27 -12.50 5.35 13.50
C HIS A 27 -12.46 6.44 14.58
N ARG A 28 -12.63 7.71 14.18
CA ARG A 28 -12.66 8.86 15.10
C ARG A 28 -13.80 8.76 16.09
N ALA A 29 -15.00 8.40 15.62
CA ALA A 29 -16.18 8.26 16.51
C ALA A 29 -16.00 7.15 17.57
N ARG A 30 -15.10 6.19 17.33
CA ARG A 30 -14.75 5.12 18.27
C ARG A 30 -13.49 5.38 19.09
N GLY A 31 -12.99 6.61 19.07
CA GLY A 31 -11.81 7.00 19.84
C GLY A 31 -10.49 6.51 19.24
N GLY A 32 -10.47 6.14 17.95
CA GLY A 32 -9.25 5.79 17.24
C GLY A 32 -8.25 6.95 17.25
N ARG A 33 -7.03 6.69 17.72
CA ARG A 33 -5.93 7.65 17.66
C ARG A 33 -5.39 7.67 16.23
N MET A 34 -5.72 8.72 15.49
CA MET A 34 -5.30 8.89 14.11
C MET A 34 -3.89 9.48 14.03
N VAL A 35 -3.04 8.89 13.18
CA VAL A 35 -1.67 9.34 12.92
C VAL A 35 -1.39 9.35 11.41
N PRO A 36 -0.43 10.17 10.93
CA PRO A 36 0.09 10.09 9.57
C PRO A 36 0.76 8.75 9.32
N PHE A 37 0.35 8.04 8.28
CA PHE A 37 0.97 6.80 7.83
C PHE A 37 0.73 6.58 6.33
N ALA A 38 1.79 6.36 5.55
CA ALA A 38 1.72 6.10 4.11
C ALA A 38 0.87 7.10 3.31
N GLY A 39 0.88 8.39 3.70
CA GLY A 39 0.09 9.45 3.06
C GLY A 39 -1.37 9.53 3.52
N TYR A 40 -1.77 8.78 4.53
CA TYR A 40 -3.12 8.74 5.08
C TYR A 40 -3.16 9.06 6.58
N HIS A 41 -4.32 9.54 7.06
CA HIS A 41 -4.64 9.49 8.46
C HIS A 41 -5.11 8.07 8.83
N MET A 42 -4.30 7.36 9.63
CA MET A 42 -4.55 5.96 10.01
C MET A 42 -4.82 5.82 11.51
N PRO A 43 -5.77 4.95 11.94
CA PRO A 43 -5.95 4.63 13.35
C PRO A 43 -4.80 3.72 13.83
N VAL A 44 -3.99 4.21 14.76
CA VAL A 44 -2.85 3.44 15.30
C VAL A 44 -3.25 2.59 16.50
N GLN A 45 -4.27 3.01 17.24
CA GLN A 45 -4.81 2.29 18.40
C GLN A 45 -6.17 2.86 18.81
N TYR A 46 -6.89 2.11 19.65
CA TYR A 46 -8.13 2.51 20.34
C TYR A 46 -7.93 2.43 21.85
N GLU A 47 -7.73 1.24 22.41
CA GLU A 47 -7.55 0.98 23.84
C GLU A 47 -6.08 0.98 24.26
N GLY A 48 -5.17 0.80 23.32
CA GLY A 48 -3.73 0.81 23.53
C GLY A 48 -3.01 -0.29 22.77
N ILE A 49 -1.83 0.03 22.26
CA ILE A 49 -1.05 -0.84 21.37
C ILE A 49 -0.81 -2.23 22.00
N VAL A 50 -0.39 -2.28 23.29
CA VAL A 50 -0.08 -3.56 23.95
C VAL A 50 -1.34 -4.37 24.20
N ALA A 51 -2.45 -3.75 24.63
CA ALA A 51 -3.72 -4.42 24.89
C ALA A 51 -4.27 -5.04 23.60
N GLU A 52 -4.28 -4.27 22.50
CA GLU A 52 -4.77 -4.72 21.20
C GLU A 52 -3.85 -5.79 20.56
N HIS A 53 -2.53 -5.69 20.76
CA HIS A 53 -1.59 -6.74 20.36
C HIS A 53 -1.87 -8.05 21.07
N VAL A 54 -2.02 -8.03 22.40
CA VAL A 54 -2.32 -9.23 23.19
C VAL A 54 -3.66 -9.84 22.78
N TRP A 55 -4.69 -8.97 22.57
CA TRP A 55 -5.99 -9.43 22.09
C TRP A 55 -5.90 -10.14 20.75
N THR A 56 -5.18 -9.58 19.79
CA THR A 56 -4.98 -10.18 18.46
C THR A 56 -4.27 -11.55 18.57
N ARG A 57 -3.34 -11.71 19.52
CA ARG A 57 -2.61 -12.96 19.73
C ARG A 57 -3.42 -14.04 20.47
N THR A 58 -4.41 -13.65 21.27
CA THR A 58 -5.22 -14.56 22.10
C THR A 58 -6.65 -14.76 21.60
N SER A 59 -7.11 -13.90 20.71
CA SER A 59 -8.46 -13.90 20.13
C SER A 59 -8.39 -13.63 18.64
N ALA A 60 -9.02 -12.53 18.17
CA ALA A 60 -8.99 -12.13 16.79
C ALA A 60 -8.86 -10.59 16.67
N GLY A 61 -8.06 -10.11 15.71
CA GLY A 61 -7.93 -8.71 15.35
C GLY A 61 -8.55 -8.43 13.98
N LEU A 62 -9.13 -7.24 13.82
CA LEU A 62 -9.60 -6.69 12.55
C LEU A 62 -8.85 -5.40 12.27
N PHE A 63 -8.32 -5.28 11.05
CA PHE A 63 -7.47 -4.15 10.65
C PHE A 63 -8.03 -3.49 9.40
N ASP A 64 -8.18 -2.15 9.43
CA ASP A 64 -8.46 -1.39 8.21
C ASP A 64 -7.17 -1.21 7.41
N VAL A 65 -7.12 -1.83 6.24
CA VAL A 65 -5.99 -1.76 5.30
C VAL A 65 -6.36 -1.02 4.02
N SER A 66 -7.37 -0.15 4.07
CA SER A 66 -7.91 0.57 2.90
C SER A 66 -6.90 1.52 2.24
N HIS A 67 -5.78 1.84 2.90
CA HIS A 67 -4.68 2.61 2.33
C HIS A 67 -3.86 1.83 1.30
N MET A 68 -3.93 0.49 1.32
CA MET A 68 -3.21 -0.37 0.38
C MET A 68 -3.68 -0.14 -1.06
N GLY A 69 -2.78 -0.31 -2.02
CA GLY A 69 -3.12 -0.32 -3.44
C GLY A 69 -3.81 -1.64 -3.82
N GLN A 70 -4.88 -1.54 -4.61
CA GLN A 70 -5.66 -2.68 -5.09
C GLN A 70 -5.73 -2.62 -6.61
N LEU A 71 -5.19 -3.63 -7.30
CA LEU A 71 -5.05 -3.64 -8.74
C LEU A 71 -5.79 -4.85 -9.33
N LEU A 72 -6.49 -4.61 -10.41
CA LEU A 72 -7.10 -5.65 -11.25
C LEU A 72 -6.35 -5.69 -12.58
N LEU A 73 -5.64 -6.77 -12.83
CA LEU A 73 -4.90 -6.99 -14.08
C LEU A 73 -5.64 -8.00 -14.95
N SER A 74 -5.89 -7.64 -16.20
CA SER A 74 -6.54 -8.53 -17.17
C SER A 74 -6.00 -8.28 -18.58
N GLY A 75 -6.11 -9.26 -19.44
CA GLY A 75 -5.71 -9.14 -20.85
C GLY A 75 -5.01 -10.38 -21.38
N PRO A 76 -4.78 -10.42 -22.69
CA PRO A 76 -4.05 -11.54 -23.32
C PRO A 76 -2.59 -11.56 -22.85
N GLY A 77 -2.06 -12.75 -22.55
CA GLY A 77 -0.69 -12.91 -22.08
C GLY A 77 -0.42 -12.43 -20.66
N LEU A 78 -1.47 -12.20 -19.85
CA LEU A 78 -1.38 -11.65 -18.51
C LEU A 78 -0.35 -12.38 -17.63
N ASP A 79 -0.42 -13.72 -17.56
CA ASP A 79 0.46 -14.49 -16.70
C ASP A 79 1.93 -14.28 -17.04
N ALA A 80 2.28 -14.37 -18.34
CA ALA A 80 3.65 -14.15 -18.78
C ALA A 80 4.15 -12.72 -18.54
N ALA A 81 3.28 -11.72 -18.68
CA ALA A 81 3.62 -10.33 -18.38
C ALA A 81 3.92 -10.12 -16.89
N VAL A 82 3.09 -10.69 -16.02
CA VAL A 82 3.29 -10.59 -14.56
C VAL A 82 4.49 -11.39 -14.08
N GLU A 83 4.72 -12.59 -14.62
CA GLU A 83 5.89 -13.43 -14.33
C GLU A 83 7.22 -12.79 -14.78
N ALA A 84 7.17 -11.83 -15.70
CA ALA A 84 8.38 -11.10 -16.13
C ALA A 84 8.92 -10.15 -15.03
N VAL A 85 8.04 -9.69 -14.11
CA VAL A 85 8.40 -8.72 -13.04
C VAL A 85 8.20 -9.28 -11.64
N LEU A 86 7.56 -10.44 -11.50
CA LEU A 86 7.35 -11.13 -10.22
C LEU A 86 7.99 -12.53 -10.26
N PRO A 87 8.77 -12.95 -9.25
CA PRO A 87 9.35 -14.30 -9.16
C PRO A 87 8.29 -15.31 -8.68
N ILE A 88 7.26 -15.53 -9.47
CA ILE A 88 6.10 -16.37 -9.17
C ILE A 88 5.80 -17.29 -10.35
N ASP A 89 5.41 -18.52 -10.10
CA ASP A 89 4.83 -19.42 -11.11
C ASP A 89 3.30 -19.37 -10.98
N LEU A 90 2.67 -18.61 -11.87
CA LEU A 90 1.23 -18.40 -11.90
C LEU A 90 0.47 -19.64 -12.40
N SER A 91 1.11 -20.57 -13.10
CA SER A 91 0.49 -21.83 -13.52
C SER A 91 0.12 -22.71 -12.32
N THR A 92 0.81 -22.54 -11.19
CA THR A 92 0.57 -23.25 -9.92
C THR A 92 -0.39 -22.52 -8.98
N LEU A 93 -0.82 -21.30 -9.32
CA LEU A 93 -1.78 -20.51 -8.54
C LEU A 93 -3.19 -20.77 -9.06
N THR A 94 -3.94 -21.61 -8.36
CA THR A 94 -5.30 -21.99 -8.76
C THR A 94 -6.34 -20.93 -8.39
N LEU A 95 -7.54 -21.01 -8.98
CA LEU A 95 -8.64 -20.08 -8.69
C LEU A 95 -8.94 -19.98 -7.19
N GLY A 96 -9.10 -18.75 -6.71
CA GLY A 96 -9.37 -18.44 -5.31
C GLY A 96 -8.15 -18.53 -4.39
N GLN A 97 -6.99 -18.91 -4.91
CA GLN A 97 -5.75 -18.88 -4.14
C GLN A 97 -5.09 -17.52 -4.19
N GLN A 98 -4.36 -17.22 -3.13
CA GLN A 98 -3.51 -16.05 -2.99
C GLN A 98 -2.08 -16.48 -2.65
N ARG A 99 -1.10 -15.74 -3.18
CA ARG A 99 0.31 -15.97 -2.90
C ARG A 99 1.05 -14.66 -2.70
N TYR A 100 1.95 -14.64 -1.72
CA TYR A 100 2.92 -13.57 -1.53
C TYR A 100 4.00 -13.64 -2.62
N SER A 101 4.43 -12.49 -3.13
CA SER A 101 5.50 -12.36 -4.09
C SER A 101 6.24 -11.02 -3.91
N LEU A 102 7.26 -10.81 -4.72
CA LEU A 102 8.05 -9.59 -4.77
C LEU A 102 7.85 -8.92 -6.12
N LEU A 103 7.89 -7.59 -6.16
CA LEU A 103 8.02 -6.81 -7.38
C LEU A 103 9.50 -6.55 -7.62
N LEU A 104 10.00 -6.94 -8.80
CA LEU A 104 11.41 -6.85 -9.13
C LEU A 104 11.68 -5.82 -10.22
N ASP A 105 12.83 -5.17 -10.15
CA ASP A 105 13.37 -4.38 -11.24
C ASP A 105 14.02 -5.30 -12.33
N GLU A 106 14.47 -4.69 -13.43
CA GLU A 106 15.10 -5.38 -14.55
C GLU A 106 16.41 -6.12 -14.20
N ASN A 107 17.03 -5.79 -13.07
CA ASN A 107 18.26 -6.40 -12.56
C ASN A 107 17.99 -7.45 -11.47
N GLY A 108 16.72 -7.71 -11.16
CA GLY A 108 16.29 -8.60 -10.09
C GLY A 108 16.35 -7.97 -8.69
N GLY A 109 16.52 -6.65 -8.60
CA GLY A 109 16.40 -5.90 -7.34
C GLY A 109 14.95 -5.84 -6.87
N VAL A 110 14.73 -5.92 -5.56
CA VAL A 110 13.40 -5.85 -4.96
C VAL A 110 12.93 -4.41 -4.90
N LEU A 111 11.83 -4.09 -5.56
CA LEU A 111 11.14 -2.80 -5.49
C LEU A 111 10.13 -2.77 -4.36
N ASP A 112 9.29 -3.82 -4.26
CA ASP A 112 8.28 -3.97 -3.21
C ASP A 112 7.91 -5.44 -3.01
N ASP A 113 7.08 -5.71 -2.00
CA ASP A 113 6.39 -6.98 -1.78
C ASP A 113 4.88 -6.81 -1.97
N LEU A 114 4.21 -7.87 -2.41
CA LEU A 114 2.79 -7.80 -2.72
C LEU A 114 2.09 -9.16 -2.61
N MET A 115 0.77 -9.12 -2.64
CA MET A 115 -0.07 -10.31 -2.70
C MET A 115 -0.70 -10.43 -4.09
N VAL A 116 -0.67 -11.64 -4.67
CA VAL A 116 -1.31 -11.98 -5.95
C VAL A 116 -2.41 -12.99 -5.71
N SER A 117 -3.62 -12.69 -6.16
CA SER A 117 -4.78 -13.59 -6.08
C SER A 117 -5.28 -13.93 -7.48
N ARG A 118 -5.58 -15.21 -7.73
CA ARG A 118 -6.13 -15.69 -9.00
C ARG A 118 -7.66 -15.66 -8.97
N TRP A 119 -8.25 -14.91 -9.89
CA TRP A 119 -9.69 -14.88 -10.17
C TRP A 119 -9.96 -15.44 -11.58
N PRO A 120 -11.23 -15.75 -11.94
CA PRO A 120 -11.52 -16.38 -13.24
C PRO A 120 -11.00 -15.61 -14.46
N GLU A 121 -11.09 -14.28 -14.44
CA GLU A 121 -10.79 -13.44 -15.61
C GLU A 121 -9.67 -12.41 -15.36
N HIS A 122 -9.10 -12.39 -14.14
CA HIS A 122 -8.08 -11.42 -13.77
C HIS A 122 -7.18 -11.92 -12.64
N LEU A 123 -6.06 -11.26 -12.48
CA LEU A 123 -5.28 -11.30 -11.24
C LEU A 123 -5.66 -10.07 -10.39
N TYR A 124 -5.82 -10.29 -9.09
CA TYR A 124 -6.02 -9.23 -8.12
C TYR A 124 -4.76 -9.09 -7.28
N LEU A 125 -4.14 -7.90 -7.30
CA LEU A 125 -2.93 -7.60 -6.56
C LEU A 125 -3.26 -6.62 -5.44
N VAL A 126 -2.60 -6.84 -4.28
CA VAL A 126 -2.58 -5.88 -3.17
C VAL A 126 -1.13 -5.45 -2.98
N VAL A 127 -0.88 -4.15 -3.17
CA VAL A 127 0.45 -3.52 -3.05
C VAL A 127 0.50 -2.55 -1.88
N ASN A 128 1.70 -2.22 -1.39
CA ASN A 128 1.87 -1.38 -0.22
C ASN A 128 1.39 0.06 -0.44
N GLY A 129 0.78 0.66 0.59
CA GLY A 129 0.18 1.98 0.50
C GLY A 129 1.18 3.10 0.20
N ALA A 130 2.40 2.99 0.72
CA ALA A 130 3.44 3.99 0.54
C ALA A 130 4.03 4.00 -0.88
N THR A 131 4.10 2.83 -1.53
CA THR A 131 4.76 2.62 -2.81
C THR A 131 3.80 2.42 -3.98
N LYS A 132 2.50 2.30 -3.74
CA LYS A 132 1.48 1.90 -4.73
C LYS A 132 1.53 2.65 -6.06
N TRP A 133 1.85 3.94 -6.06
CA TRP A 133 1.93 4.71 -7.31
C TRP A 133 3.18 4.39 -8.11
N HIS A 134 4.29 4.08 -7.42
CA HIS A 134 5.50 3.58 -8.06
C HIS A 134 5.26 2.18 -8.65
N ASP A 135 4.63 1.30 -7.88
CA ASP A 135 4.34 -0.08 -8.29
C ASP A 135 3.40 -0.12 -9.50
N ILE A 136 2.34 0.72 -9.49
CA ILE A 136 1.43 0.88 -10.65
C ILE A 136 2.16 1.37 -11.89
N GLY A 137 3.14 2.25 -11.71
CA GLY A 137 3.93 2.78 -12.83
C GLY A 137 4.95 1.78 -13.38
N HIS A 138 5.33 0.76 -12.59
CA HIS A 138 6.25 -0.28 -12.97
C HIS A 138 5.56 -1.49 -13.62
N LEU A 139 4.34 -1.82 -13.17
CA LEU A 139 3.51 -2.90 -13.71
C LEU A 139 2.89 -2.54 -15.06
#